data_1c7a45d62c50a56606177bb6f00f019f
#
_entry.id   1c7a45d62c50a56606177bb6f00f019f
#
_cell.length_a   1.000
_cell.length_b   1.000
_cell.length_c   1.000
_cell.angle_alpha   90.00
_cell.angle_beta   90.00
_cell.angle_gamma   90.00
#
_symmetry.space_group_name_H-M   'P 1'
#
loop_
_entity.id
_entity.type
_entity.pdbx_description
1 polymer ?
#
loop_
_entity_poly.entity_id
_entity_poly.type
_entity_poly.pdbx_seq_one_letter_code
_entity_poly.pdbx_strand_id
1 'polypeptide(L)'
;MKFLIVVDMQNDFITGSLGTKEAEAILPKVLEKIRTYCPEQIFVTQDTHPDNYLETNEGRHLPVAHCIAGSEGHALNPLVAEALEGVPADHFICKPTFGSPLLAEKLKTAAGSDTPEIELVGLCTGICVLSNAILCKATFPESDVSVDAACCACVTPQSHDTALSAMKLCQIDICNEGSEPWRE
;
A
#
# COMPACT_ATOMS: atom_id res chain seq x y z
N MET A 1 -3.80 -14.40 -14.19
CA MET A 1 -4.04 -12.93 -14.13
C MET A 1 -3.13 -12.36 -13.04
N LYS A 2 -2.61 -11.14 -13.21
CA LYS A 2 -1.70 -10.54 -12.22
C LYS A 2 -2.21 -9.16 -11.83
N PHE A 3 -2.20 -8.85 -10.50
CA PHE A 3 -2.60 -7.54 -9.97
C PHE A 3 -1.46 -6.90 -9.19
N LEU A 4 -1.32 -5.59 -9.32
CA LEU A 4 -0.50 -4.74 -8.48
C LEU A 4 -1.39 -3.92 -7.55
N ILE A 5 -1.08 -3.91 -6.26
CA ILE A 5 -1.74 -3.06 -5.29
C ILE A 5 -0.74 -1.99 -4.84
N VAL A 6 -1.04 -0.74 -5.17
CA VAL A 6 -0.27 0.43 -4.74
C VAL A 6 -0.91 0.97 -3.47
N VAL A 7 -0.23 0.79 -2.34
CA VAL A 7 -0.78 1.06 -1.02
C VAL A 7 -0.35 2.43 -0.54
N ASP A 8 -1.31 3.34 -0.39
CA ASP A 8 -1.23 4.61 0.35
C ASP A 8 -0.01 5.49 0.00
N MET A 9 0.31 5.61 -1.28
CA MET A 9 1.41 6.47 -1.75
C MET A 9 0.99 7.95 -1.77
N GLN A 10 0.52 8.43 -0.59
CA GLN A 10 -0.03 9.76 -0.34
C GLN A 10 1.04 10.72 0.21
N ASN A 11 0.82 12.03 0.03
CA ASN A 11 1.77 13.06 0.45
C ASN A 11 2.11 12.98 1.93
N ASP A 12 1.12 12.75 2.82
CA ASP A 12 1.36 12.70 4.26
C ASP A 12 2.29 11.56 4.68
N PHE A 13 2.32 10.45 3.94
CA PHE A 13 3.19 9.32 4.24
C PHE A 13 4.57 9.41 3.56
N ILE A 14 4.75 10.30 2.58
CA ILE A 14 6.02 10.44 1.85
C ILE A 14 6.81 11.63 2.38
N THR A 15 6.24 12.84 2.31
CA THR A 15 6.90 14.11 2.67
C THR A 15 6.14 14.91 3.71
N GLY A 16 4.91 14.53 4.05
CA GLY A 16 4.02 15.26 4.94
C GLY A 16 4.15 14.84 6.41
N SER A 17 3.03 14.86 7.15
CA SER A 17 3.00 14.74 8.62
C SER A 17 3.56 13.42 9.18
N LEU A 18 3.52 12.35 8.40
CA LEU A 18 4.08 11.03 8.73
C LEU A 18 5.17 10.59 7.74
N GLY A 19 5.71 11.52 6.97
CA GLY A 19 6.76 11.25 5.98
C GLY A 19 8.07 10.78 6.62
N THR A 20 8.81 9.93 5.89
CA THR A 20 10.12 9.42 6.30
C THR A 20 11.08 9.46 5.12
N LYS A 21 12.39 9.48 5.40
CA LYS A 21 13.42 9.39 4.36
C LYS A 21 13.35 8.07 3.58
N GLU A 22 12.96 7.01 4.26
CA GLU A 22 12.76 5.69 3.68
C GLU A 22 11.58 5.71 2.69
N ALA A 23 10.49 6.39 3.03
CA ALA A 23 9.33 6.56 2.15
C ALA A 23 9.67 7.37 0.90
N GLU A 24 10.47 8.44 1.04
CA GLU A 24 10.97 9.20 -0.10
C GLU A 24 11.90 8.34 -1.00
N ALA A 25 12.77 7.54 -0.38
CA ALA A 25 13.75 6.72 -1.11
C ALA A 25 13.11 5.64 -1.98
N ILE A 26 11.99 5.06 -1.58
CA ILE A 26 11.30 4.02 -2.39
C ILE A 26 10.53 4.58 -3.58
N LEU A 27 10.23 5.88 -3.61
CA LEU A 27 9.37 6.48 -4.63
C LEU A 27 9.81 6.14 -6.07
N PRO A 28 11.09 6.25 -6.47
CA PRO A 28 11.52 5.86 -7.81
C PRO A 28 11.23 4.38 -8.14
N LYS A 29 11.42 3.49 -7.17
CA LYS A 29 11.16 2.04 -7.34
C LYS A 29 9.69 1.73 -7.51
N VAL A 30 8.82 2.41 -6.74
CA VAL A 30 7.37 2.29 -6.90
C VAL A 30 6.93 2.78 -8.29
N LEU A 31 7.47 3.90 -8.78
CA LEU A 31 7.18 4.40 -10.13
C LEU A 31 7.63 3.42 -11.22
N GLU A 32 8.83 2.83 -11.08
CA GLU A 32 9.32 1.79 -11.98
C GLU A 32 8.36 0.58 -11.98
N LYS A 33 7.95 0.11 -10.80
CA LYS A 33 7.04 -1.02 -10.64
C LYS A 33 5.67 -0.77 -11.30
N ILE A 34 5.05 0.38 -11.05
CA ILE A 34 3.76 0.76 -11.66
C ILE A 34 3.81 0.62 -13.18
N ARG A 35 4.89 1.09 -13.81
CA ARG A 35 5.06 1.06 -15.27
C ARG A 35 5.20 -0.35 -15.86
N THR A 36 5.40 -1.38 -15.04
CA THR A 36 5.47 -2.77 -15.49
C THR A 36 4.12 -3.45 -15.60
N TYR A 37 3.03 -2.80 -15.17
CA TYR A 37 1.67 -3.32 -15.20
C TYR A 37 0.79 -2.53 -16.16
N CYS A 38 -0.20 -3.21 -16.76
CA CYS A 38 -1.26 -2.51 -17.48
C CYS A 38 -2.20 -1.80 -16.47
N PRO A 39 -2.77 -0.64 -16.81
CA PRO A 39 -3.62 0.12 -15.90
C PRO A 39 -4.78 -0.69 -15.30
N GLU A 40 -5.37 -1.60 -16.06
CA GLU A 40 -6.49 -2.45 -15.62
C GLU A 40 -6.08 -3.50 -14.56
N GLN A 41 -4.78 -3.70 -14.37
CA GLN A 41 -4.23 -4.64 -13.39
C GLN A 41 -3.88 -3.94 -12.06
N ILE A 42 -3.97 -2.61 -12.00
CA ILE A 42 -3.54 -1.83 -10.86
C ILE A 42 -4.73 -1.44 -9.98
N PHE A 43 -4.61 -1.67 -8.69
CA PHE A 43 -5.50 -1.17 -7.65
C PHE A 43 -4.74 -0.26 -6.70
N VAL A 44 -5.38 0.80 -6.25
CA VAL A 44 -4.75 1.84 -5.42
C VAL A 44 -5.56 2.02 -4.15
N THR A 45 -4.90 1.97 -3.00
CA THR A 45 -5.55 2.36 -1.75
C THR A 45 -5.13 3.77 -1.32
N GLN A 46 -6.04 4.48 -0.67
CA GLN A 46 -5.78 5.77 -0.05
C GLN A 46 -6.37 5.76 1.36
N ASP A 47 -5.51 5.94 2.34
CA ASP A 47 -5.95 6.16 3.70
C ASP A 47 -6.77 7.46 3.78
N THR A 48 -7.91 7.43 4.45
CA THR A 48 -8.86 8.53 4.37
C THR A 48 -9.56 8.75 5.70
N HIS A 49 -9.26 9.87 6.34
CA HIS A 49 -9.77 10.20 7.66
C HIS A 49 -10.70 11.42 7.64
N PRO A 50 -11.67 11.48 8.58
CA PRO A 50 -12.53 12.64 8.75
C PRO A 50 -11.79 13.79 9.47
N ASP A 51 -12.34 15.01 9.38
CA ASP A 51 -11.78 16.20 10.03
C ASP A 51 -11.61 16.04 11.55
N ASN A 52 -12.47 15.24 12.20
CA ASN A 52 -12.37 14.94 13.63
C ASN A 52 -11.48 13.73 13.94
N TYR A 53 -10.47 13.44 13.11
CA TYR A 53 -9.55 12.29 13.26
C TYR A 53 -9.04 12.11 14.69
N LEU A 54 -8.64 13.19 15.38
CA LEU A 54 -8.10 13.14 16.74
C LEU A 54 -9.10 12.61 17.79
N GLU A 55 -10.39 12.61 17.50
CA GLU A 55 -11.45 12.06 18.34
C GLU A 55 -11.71 10.57 18.07
N THR A 56 -11.17 10.05 16.99
CA THR A 56 -11.33 8.63 16.59
C THR A 56 -10.51 7.71 17.49
N ASN A 57 -10.77 6.40 17.39
CA ASN A 57 -9.96 5.41 18.10
C ASN A 57 -8.50 5.46 17.64
N GLU A 58 -8.26 5.58 16.34
CA GLU A 58 -6.91 5.67 15.76
C GLU A 58 -6.20 6.95 16.19
N GLY A 59 -6.88 8.10 16.12
CA GLY A 59 -6.34 9.39 16.54
C GLY A 59 -5.94 9.46 18.02
N ARG A 60 -6.56 8.65 18.89
CA ARG A 60 -6.14 8.52 20.29
C ARG A 60 -4.84 7.71 20.46
N HIS A 61 -4.55 6.78 19.54
CA HIS A 61 -3.33 5.98 19.55
C HIS A 61 -2.18 6.66 18.80
N LEU A 62 -2.50 7.37 17.73
CA LEU A 62 -1.57 8.15 16.92
C LEU A 62 -2.10 9.60 16.79
N PRO A 63 -1.79 10.50 17.74
CA PRO A 63 -2.34 11.86 17.77
C PRO A 63 -1.65 12.80 16.75
N VAL A 64 -1.54 12.35 15.52
CA VAL A 64 -1.00 13.11 14.37
C VAL A 64 -2.04 13.07 13.26
N ALA A 65 -2.74 14.19 13.04
CA ALA A 65 -3.69 14.27 11.95
C ALA A 65 -2.99 14.07 10.60
N HIS A 66 -3.50 13.15 9.79
CA HIS A 66 -2.96 12.80 8.48
C HIS A 66 -4.08 12.32 7.57
N CYS A 67 -3.85 12.37 6.28
CA CYS A 67 -4.75 11.89 5.23
C CYS A 67 -6.22 12.32 5.44
N ILE A 68 -6.41 13.56 5.93
CA ILE A 68 -7.75 14.13 6.09
C ILE A 68 -8.39 14.32 4.71
N ALA A 69 -9.58 13.80 4.55
CA ALA A 69 -10.29 13.79 3.26
C ALA A 69 -10.29 15.16 2.56
N GLY A 70 -9.80 15.20 1.32
CA GLY A 70 -9.73 16.42 0.51
C GLY A 70 -8.54 17.35 0.84
N SER A 71 -7.69 17.01 1.81
CA SER A 71 -6.46 17.77 2.08
C SER A 71 -5.36 17.45 1.07
N GLU A 72 -4.34 18.32 1.01
CA GLU A 72 -3.13 18.07 0.21
C GLU A 72 -2.38 16.80 0.69
N GLY A 73 -2.37 16.56 2.01
CA GLY A 73 -1.77 15.36 2.61
C GLY A 73 -2.47 14.06 2.19
N HIS A 74 -3.80 14.10 2.00
CA HIS A 74 -4.60 12.96 1.51
C HIS A 74 -4.35 12.67 0.03
N ALA A 75 -3.95 13.65 -0.77
CA ALA A 75 -3.69 13.44 -2.19
C ALA A 75 -2.53 12.46 -2.40
N LEU A 76 -2.60 11.67 -3.48
CA LEU A 76 -1.46 10.88 -3.93
C LEU A 76 -0.28 11.80 -4.27
N ASN A 77 0.94 11.30 -4.06
CA ASN A 77 2.13 12.00 -4.53
C ASN A 77 1.99 12.32 -6.03
N PRO A 78 2.29 13.54 -6.50
CA PRO A 78 2.06 13.95 -7.89
C PRO A 78 2.69 13.01 -8.94
N LEU A 79 3.91 12.50 -8.67
CA LEU A 79 4.58 11.56 -9.58
C LEU A 79 3.88 10.20 -9.62
N VAL A 80 3.32 9.77 -8.49
CA VAL A 80 2.53 8.53 -8.42
C VAL A 80 1.21 8.72 -9.14
N ALA A 81 0.53 9.84 -8.95
CA ALA A 81 -0.71 10.16 -9.65
C ALA A 81 -0.51 10.17 -11.18
N GLU A 82 0.58 10.77 -11.66
CA GLU A 82 0.96 10.75 -13.07
C GLU A 82 1.23 9.32 -13.59
N ALA A 83 1.95 8.50 -12.81
CA ALA A 83 2.25 7.12 -13.20
C ALA A 83 1.01 6.21 -13.23
N LEU A 84 -0.06 6.59 -12.53
CA LEU A 84 -1.34 5.88 -12.46
C LEU A 84 -2.36 6.39 -13.50
N GLU A 85 -1.95 7.25 -14.44
CA GLU A 85 -2.84 7.67 -15.52
C GLU A 85 -3.36 6.46 -16.32
N GLY A 86 -4.67 6.44 -16.56
CA GLY A 86 -5.35 5.33 -17.25
C GLY A 86 -5.84 4.21 -16.36
N VAL A 87 -5.47 4.17 -15.07
CA VAL A 87 -6.05 3.24 -14.09
C VAL A 87 -7.55 3.54 -13.92
N PRO A 88 -8.44 2.53 -13.98
CA PRO A 88 -9.88 2.75 -13.82
C PRO A 88 -10.22 3.47 -12.52
N ALA A 89 -11.12 4.44 -12.58
CA ALA A 89 -11.48 5.25 -11.42
C ALA A 89 -12.04 4.43 -10.25
N ASP A 90 -12.69 3.32 -10.53
CA ASP A 90 -13.23 2.42 -9.52
C ASP A 90 -12.17 1.47 -8.90
N HIS A 91 -10.94 1.49 -9.39
CA HIS A 91 -9.79 0.83 -8.77
C HIS A 91 -9.11 1.68 -7.68
N PHE A 92 -9.50 2.94 -7.50
CA PHE A 92 -9.06 3.78 -6.38
C PHE A 92 -9.98 3.56 -5.18
N ILE A 93 -9.43 3.11 -4.08
CA ILE A 93 -10.17 2.67 -2.89
C ILE A 93 -9.77 3.54 -1.70
N CYS A 94 -10.66 4.44 -1.28
CA CYS A 94 -10.54 5.12 0.00
C CYS A 94 -10.85 4.14 1.14
N LYS A 95 -9.98 4.08 2.13
CA LYS A 95 -10.15 3.20 3.29
C LYS A 95 -10.02 3.99 4.60
N PRO A 96 -10.89 3.76 5.59
CA PRO A 96 -10.87 4.48 6.87
C PRO A 96 -9.97 3.80 7.91
N THR A 97 -9.21 2.79 7.53
CA THR A 97 -8.35 2.00 8.42
C THR A 97 -7.29 1.25 7.59
N PHE A 98 -6.41 0.51 8.25
CA PHE A 98 -5.19 -0.09 7.68
C PHE A 98 -5.45 -1.04 6.50
N GLY A 99 -6.34 -2.01 6.66
CA GLY A 99 -6.72 -2.95 5.59
C GLY A 99 -8.09 -2.62 5.01
N SER A 100 -8.32 -2.96 3.74
CA SER A 100 -9.57 -2.66 3.04
C SER A 100 -10.33 -3.93 2.62
N PRO A 101 -11.43 -4.29 3.29
CA PRO A 101 -12.33 -5.33 2.78
C PRO A 101 -12.88 -5.01 1.38
N LEU A 102 -13.11 -3.74 1.06
CA LEU A 102 -13.57 -3.30 -0.27
C LEU A 102 -12.53 -3.62 -1.36
N LEU A 103 -11.23 -3.48 -1.06
CA LEU A 103 -10.17 -3.91 -1.99
C LEU A 103 -10.31 -5.41 -2.31
N ALA A 104 -10.49 -6.24 -1.27
CA ALA A 104 -10.65 -7.68 -1.45
C ALA A 104 -11.89 -8.03 -2.30
N GLU A 105 -12.99 -7.33 -2.12
CA GLU A 105 -14.22 -7.50 -2.94
C GLU A 105 -13.99 -7.09 -4.40
N LYS A 106 -13.30 -5.98 -4.64
CA LYS A 106 -12.99 -5.53 -6.01
C LYS A 106 -12.04 -6.49 -6.71
N LEU A 107 -11.01 -6.98 -6.02
CA LEU A 107 -10.11 -7.99 -6.55
C LEU A 107 -10.86 -9.29 -6.91
N LYS A 108 -11.80 -9.74 -6.08
CA LYS A 108 -12.68 -10.89 -6.41
C LYS A 108 -13.48 -10.65 -7.67
N THR A 109 -14.05 -9.47 -7.81
CA THR A 109 -14.83 -9.10 -8.99
C THR A 109 -13.97 -9.10 -10.25
N ALA A 110 -12.77 -8.53 -10.17
CA ALA A 110 -11.83 -8.47 -11.29
C ALA A 110 -11.23 -9.84 -11.65
N ALA A 111 -10.97 -10.69 -10.67
CA ALA A 111 -10.44 -12.04 -10.88
C ALA A 111 -11.50 -13.02 -11.44
N GLY A 112 -12.78 -12.79 -11.11
CA GLY A 112 -13.85 -13.74 -11.50
C GLY A 112 -13.62 -15.12 -10.89
N SER A 113 -13.37 -16.12 -11.75
CA SER A 113 -13.06 -17.51 -11.34
C SER A 113 -11.57 -17.82 -11.30
N ASP A 114 -10.72 -16.89 -11.70
CA ASP A 114 -9.27 -17.10 -11.77
C ASP A 114 -8.60 -17.03 -10.40
N THR A 115 -7.46 -17.67 -10.28
CA THR A 115 -6.54 -17.53 -9.14
C THR A 115 -5.48 -16.49 -9.52
N PRO A 116 -5.59 -15.24 -9.05
CA PRO A 116 -4.66 -14.19 -9.46
C PRO A 116 -3.32 -14.29 -8.72
N GLU A 117 -2.24 -13.82 -9.35
CA GLU A 117 -1.04 -13.40 -8.65
C GLU A 117 -1.26 -11.97 -8.14
N ILE A 118 -0.91 -11.68 -6.89
CA ILE A 118 -1.14 -10.38 -6.25
C ILE A 118 0.18 -9.86 -5.68
N GLU A 119 0.64 -8.73 -6.19
CA GLU A 119 1.84 -8.05 -5.68
C GLU A 119 1.45 -6.73 -4.99
N LEU A 120 2.03 -6.47 -3.81
CA LEU A 120 1.78 -5.24 -3.07
C LEU A 120 3.06 -4.40 -2.97
N VAL A 121 2.90 -3.09 -3.08
CA VAL A 121 3.95 -2.07 -2.90
C VAL A 121 3.40 -0.88 -2.12
N GLY A 122 4.25 -0.07 -1.50
CA GLY A 122 3.85 1.20 -0.87
C GLY A 122 4.04 1.26 0.64
N LEU A 123 3.16 1.95 1.32
CA LEU A 123 3.32 2.43 2.69
C LEU A 123 2.14 2.06 3.61
N CYS A 124 2.37 1.83 4.91
CA CYS A 124 3.66 1.43 5.47
C CYS A 124 3.73 -0.09 5.52
N THR A 125 4.91 -0.66 5.33
CA THR A 125 5.14 -2.12 5.26
C THR A 125 4.45 -2.88 6.38
N GLY A 126 4.61 -2.43 7.63
CA GLY A 126 4.11 -3.09 8.83
C GLY A 126 2.69 -2.71 9.24
N ILE A 127 2.00 -1.88 8.48
CA ILE A 127 0.67 -1.35 8.80
C ILE A 127 -0.27 -1.65 7.63
N CYS A 128 -0.41 -0.74 6.68
CA CYS A 128 -1.37 -0.88 5.59
C CYS A 128 -0.97 -1.96 4.58
N VAL A 129 0.31 -2.09 4.23
CA VAL A 129 0.79 -3.15 3.32
C VAL A 129 0.56 -4.53 3.94
N LEU A 130 1.02 -4.75 5.18
CA LEU A 130 0.79 -6.01 5.93
C LEU A 130 -0.70 -6.34 6.02
N SER A 131 -1.53 -5.37 6.42
CA SER A 131 -2.96 -5.59 6.61
C SER A 131 -3.67 -5.99 5.31
N ASN A 132 -3.36 -5.33 4.20
CA ASN A 132 -3.93 -5.67 2.91
C ASN A 132 -3.36 -6.99 2.36
N ALA A 133 -2.08 -7.30 2.57
CA ALA A 133 -1.49 -8.57 2.16
C ALA A 133 -2.15 -9.77 2.87
N ILE A 134 -2.40 -9.65 4.19
CA ILE A 134 -3.13 -10.66 4.96
C ILE A 134 -4.58 -10.81 4.45
N LEU A 135 -5.27 -9.70 4.18
CA LEU A 135 -6.62 -9.75 3.61
C LEU A 135 -6.63 -10.41 2.22
N CYS A 136 -5.65 -10.12 1.37
CA CYS A 136 -5.50 -10.77 0.07
C CYS A 136 -5.27 -12.28 0.25
N LYS A 137 -4.36 -12.70 1.12
CA LYS A 137 -4.10 -14.12 1.37
C LYS A 137 -5.31 -14.85 1.95
N ALA A 138 -6.05 -14.20 2.85
CA ALA A 138 -7.29 -14.78 3.39
C ALA A 138 -8.42 -14.87 2.35
N THR A 139 -8.45 -13.94 1.40
CA THR A 139 -9.46 -13.86 0.34
C THR A 139 -9.18 -14.86 -0.80
N PHE A 140 -7.90 -15.06 -1.12
CA PHE A 140 -7.40 -15.91 -2.19
C PHE A 140 -6.34 -16.89 -1.63
N PRO A 141 -6.76 -17.92 -0.88
CA PRO A 141 -5.81 -18.80 -0.18
C PRO A 141 -4.87 -19.56 -1.13
N GLU A 142 -5.30 -19.82 -2.37
CA GLU A 142 -4.52 -20.51 -3.39
C GLU A 142 -3.67 -19.57 -4.28
N SER A 143 -3.79 -18.26 -4.08
CA SER A 143 -3.04 -17.26 -4.86
C SER A 143 -1.63 -17.06 -4.31
N ASP A 144 -0.70 -16.79 -5.22
CA ASP A 144 0.61 -16.23 -4.88
C ASP A 144 0.40 -14.76 -4.51
N VAL A 145 0.60 -14.45 -3.23
CA VAL A 145 0.58 -13.09 -2.70
C VAL A 145 2.00 -12.70 -2.35
N SER A 146 2.48 -11.60 -2.90
CA SER A 146 3.84 -11.12 -2.70
C SER A 146 3.89 -9.65 -2.30
N VAL A 147 4.97 -9.26 -1.62
CA VAL A 147 5.32 -7.87 -1.31
C VAL A 147 6.71 -7.60 -1.83
N ASP A 148 6.88 -6.51 -2.59
CA ASP A 148 8.20 -6.06 -3.04
C ASP A 148 8.83 -5.15 -1.98
N ALA A 149 9.79 -5.68 -1.24
CA ALA A 149 10.45 -4.98 -0.14
C ALA A 149 11.16 -3.70 -0.62
N ALA A 150 11.77 -3.71 -1.82
CA ALA A 150 12.44 -2.54 -2.39
C ALA A 150 11.47 -1.42 -2.79
N CYS A 151 10.18 -1.72 -2.87
CA CYS A 151 9.08 -0.79 -3.14
C CYS A 151 8.24 -0.50 -1.88
N CYS A 152 8.73 -0.84 -0.69
CA CYS A 152 8.04 -0.63 0.58
C CYS A 152 8.94 0.04 1.61
N ALA A 153 8.35 0.84 2.49
CA ALA A 153 9.02 1.41 3.65
C ALA A 153 8.08 1.42 4.87
N CYS A 154 8.65 1.47 6.06
CA CYS A 154 7.90 1.54 7.31
C CYS A 154 8.38 2.72 8.16
N VAL A 155 7.78 2.90 9.33
CA VAL A 155 8.14 3.97 10.29
C VAL A 155 9.64 3.94 10.62
N THR A 156 10.23 2.73 10.69
CA THR A 156 11.67 2.52 10.87
C THR A 156 12.12 1.32 10.04
N PRO A 157 13.42 1.22 9.67
CA PRO A 157 13.99 0.03 9.05
C PRO A 157 13.72 -1.25 9.84
N GLN A 158 13.82 -1.19 11.17
CA GLN A 158 13.56 -2.35 12.03
C GLN A 158 12.09 -2.81 11.98
N SER A 159 11.13 -1.87 11.96
CA SER A 159 9.71 -2.23 11.85
C SER A 159 9.38 -2.81 10.47
N HIS A 160 10.06 -2.36 9.42
CA HIS A 160 9.98 -2.97 8.09
C HIS A 160 10.42 -4.43 8.12
N ASP A 161 11.62 -4.73 8.63
CA ASP A 161 12.16 -6.10 8.69
C ASP A 161 11.28 -7.04 9.54
N THR A 162 10.75 -6.52 10.65
CA THR A 162 9.81 -7.26 11.50
C THR A 162 8.55 -7.62 10.73
N ALA A 163 7.99 -6.68 9.97
CA ALA A 163 6.80 -6.90 9.18
C ALA A 163 7.03 -7.92 8.04
N LEU A 164 8.14 -7.82 7.33
CA LEU A 164 8.49 -8.82 6.29
C LEU A 164 8.61 -10.22 6.89
N SER A 165 9.24 -10.32 8.06
CA SER A 165 9.37 -11.60 8.77
C SER A 165 8.00 -12.17 9.17
N ALA A 166 7.07 -11.33 9.63
CA ALA A 166 5.70 -11.75 9.98
C ALA A 166 4.92 -12.20 8.73
N MET A 167 5.04 -11.48 7.62
CA MET A 167 4.38 -11.84 6.36
C MET A 167 4.82 -13.20 5.83
N LYS A 168 6.11 -13.55 5.92
CA LYS A 168 6.63 -14.87 5.53
C LYS A 168 5.97 -16.00 6.33
N LEU A 169 5.69 -15.81 7.62
CA LEU A 169 4.96 -16.79 8.43
C LEU A 169 3.53 -17.00 7.95
N CYS A 170 2.95 -16.00 7.31
CA CYS A 170 1.62 -16.06 6.71
C CYS A 170 1.63 -16.50 5.24
N GLN A 171 2.73 -17.06 4.75
CA GLN A 171 2.89 -17.53 3.36
C GLN A 171 2.72 -16.42 2.32
N ILE A 172 3.19 -15.22 2.66
CA ILE A 172 3.32 -14.10 1.72
C ILE A 172 4.78 -14.04 1.28
N ASP A 173 5.01 -14.07 -0.01
CA ASP A 173 6.34 -14.03 -0.59
C ASP A 173 6.94 -12.62 -0.51
N ILE A 174 8.22 -12.54 -0.17
CA ILE A 174 8.93 -11.26 -0.12
C ILE A 174 9.95 -11.21 -1.25
N CYS A 175 9.74 -10.28 -2.17
CA CYS A 175 10.67 -10.00 -3.27
C CYS A 175 11.63 -8.88 -2.90
N ASN A 176 12.84 -8.90 -3.44
CA ASN A 176 13.86 -7.84 -3.34
C ASN A 176 14.22 -7.44 -1.89
N GLU A 177 14.05 -8.34 -0.91
CA GLU A 177 14.47 -8.10 0.47
C GLU A 177 15.99 -7.86 0.55
N GLY A 178 16.41 -6.83 1.27
CA GLY A 178 17.81 -6.42 1.37
C GLY A 178 18.28 -5.51 0.21
N SER A 179 17.39 -5.19 -0.74
CA SER A 179 17.63 -4.29 -1.87
C SER A 179 16.85 -2.98 -1.77
N GLU A 180 16.36 -2.66 -0.58
CA GLU A 180 15.63 -1.42 -0.33
C GLU A 180 16.56 -0.20 -0.49
N PRO A 181 16.14 0.86 -1.22
CA PRO A 181 17.01 1.99 -1.58
C PRO A 181 17.57 2.77 -0.39
N TRP A 182 16.96 2.64 0.77
CA TRP A 182 17.36 3.33 2.00
C TRP A 182 18.32 2.53 2.88
N ARG A 183 18.77 1.33 2.45
CA ARG A 183 19.75 0.50 3.19
C ARG A 183 21.22 0.83 2.89
N GLU A 184 21.47 1.73 1.95
CA GLU A 184 22.81 2.14 1.58
C GLU A 184 23.44 3.15 2.57
#